data_5bc17fe589e41f520341b2d2ed335bb0
#
_entry.id   5bc17fe589e41f520341b2d2ed335bb0
#
_cell.length_a   1.000
_cell.length_b   1.000
_cell.length_c   1.000
_cell.angle_alpha   90.00
_cell.angle_beta   90.00
_cell.angle_gamma   90.00
#
_symmetry.space_group_name_H-M   'P 1'
#
loop_
_entity.id
_entity.type
_entity.pdbx_description
1 polymer ?
#
loop_
_entity_poly.entity_id
_entity_poly.type
_entity_poly.pdbx_seq_one_letter_code
_entity_poly.pdbx_strand_id
1 'polypeptide(L)'
;MARVEGHSEERFLGSDVFESNARNLPPPNGTGTVREDARDIAVYHKCDVAVIGGGPAGCAAAWAAAKAGADVTLVERYNCLGGLSTGGLVMWIDRMTDWHGNHVIQGFAREF
;
A
#
# COMPACT_ATOMS: atom_id res chain seq x y z
N MET A 1 -11.40 -3.77 -18.24
CA MET A 1 -11.66 -2.53 -17.57
C MET A 1 -13.14 -2.22 -17.57
N ALA A 2 -13.73 -2.00 -16.42
CA ALA A 2 -15.12 -1.58 -16.34
C ALA A 2 -15.28 -0.24 -17.08
N ARG A 3 -16.17 -0.21 -18.00
CA ARG A 3 -16.57 1.02 -18.65
C ARG A 3 -17.29 1.87 -17.62
N VAL A 4 -16.77 3.04 -17.38
CA VAL A 4 -17.32 3.95 -16.39
C VAL A 4 -18.78 4.33 -16.73
N GLU A 5 -19.11 4.35 -18.00
CA GLU A 5 -20.44 4.65 -18.49
C GLU A 5 -21.35 3.42 -18.42
N GLY A 6 -22.46 3.54 -17.70
CA GLY A 6 -23.51 2.53 -17.64
C GLY A 6 -23.37 1.45 -16.58
N HIS A 7 -22.31 1.46 -15.80
CA HIS A 7 -22.08 0.46 -14.76
C HIS A 7 -21.98 1.09 -13.38
N SER A 8 -23.05 1.77 -12.98
CA SER A 8 -23.06 2.45 -11.68
C SER A 8 -22.97 1.48 -10.50
N GLU A 9 -23.50 0.28 -10.67
CA GLU A 9 -23.45 -0.76 -9.65
C GLU A 9 -22.09 -1.42 -9.55
N GLU A 10 -21.34 -1.45 -10.65
CA GLU A 10 -20.01 -2.02 -10.72
C GLU A 10 -18.92 -0.98 -10.43
N ARG A 11 -19.31 0.26 -10.32
CA ARG A 11 -18.36 1.33 -9.97
C ARG A 11 -17.93 1.20 -8.54
N PHE A 12 -16.91 0.45 -8.38
CA PHE A 12 -16.23 0.45 -7.12
C PHE A 12 -15.41 1.73 -7.01
N LEU A 13 -15.71 2.53 -5.99
CA LEU A 13 -15.13 3.87 -5.79
C LEU A 13 -13.61 3.94 -6.03
N GLY A 14 -12.89 2.91 -5.65
CA GLY A 14 -11.45 2.89 -5.80
C GLY A 14 -10.99 2.71 -7.25
N SER A 15 -11.58 1.78 -7.98
CA SER A 15 -11.15 1.47 -9.34
C SER A 15 -11.51 2.57 -10.31
N ASP A 16 -12.72 3.11 -10.21
CA ASP A 16 -13.20 4.15 -11.11
C ASP A 16 -12.44 5.46 -10.96
N VAL A 17 -12.11 5.82 -9.72
CA VAL A 17 -11.30 7.01 -9.45
C VAL A 17 -9.90 6.84 -10.03
N PHE A 18 -9.30 5.69 -9.88
CA PHE A 18 -7.97 5.41 -10.42
C PHE A 18 -7.97 5.49 -11.95
N GLU A 19 -8.95 4.87 -12.57
CA GLU A 19 -9.04 4.84 -14.03
C GLU A 19 -9.39 6.20 -14.62
N SER A 20 -10.28 6.95 -13.98
CA SER A 20 -10.62 8.29 -14.44
C SER A 20 -9.44 9.24 -14.29
N ASN A 21 -8.69 9.13 -13.22
CA ASN A 21 -7.48 9.92 -13.03
C ASN A 21 -6.39 9.56 -14.04
N ALA A 22 -6.21 8.27 -14.31
CA ALA A 22 -5.24 7.83 -15.33
C ALA A 22 -5.60 8.33 -16.74
N ARG A 23 -6.91 8.43 -17.03
CA ARG A 23 -7.36 8.97 -18.33
C ARG A 23 -7.27 10.49 -18.44
N ASN A 24 -7.43 11.17 -17.33
CA ASN A 24 -7.37 12.62 -17.25
C ASN A 24 -5.96 13.15 -17.05
N LEU A 25 -5.01 12.28 -16.79
CA LEU A 25 -3.62 12.66 -16.88
C LEU A 25 -3.35 13.03 -18.35
N PRO A 26 -2.84 14.23 -18.62
CA PRO A 26 -2.38 14.53 -19.96
C PRO A 26 -1.42 13.42 -20.38
N PRO A 27 -1.47 12.96 -21.63
CA PRO A 27 -0.48 12.02 -22.10
C PRO A 27 0.89 12.59 -21.74
N PRO A 28 1.84 11.74 -21.33
CA PRO A 28 3.17 12.22 -21.04
C PRO A 28 3.61 13.12 -22.19
N ASN A 29 3.85 14.37 -21.89
CA ASN A 29 4.11 15.41 -22.87
C ASN A 29 5.28 14.99 -23.72
N GLY A 30 4.95 14.59 -24.92
CA GLY A 30 5.92 14.22 -25.90
C GLY A 30 6.49 12.82 -25.71
N THR A 31 6.94 12.31 -26.75
CA THR A 31 7.71 11.09 -26.89
C THR A 31 9.16 11.27 -26.37
N GLY A 32 9.36 12.22 -25.46
CA GLY A 32 10.66 12.54 -24.93
C GLY A 32 10.98 11.74 -23.67
N THR A 33 12.11 11.10 -23.66
CA THR A 33 12.74 10.65 -22.42
C THR A 33 13.59 11.79 -21.87
N VAL A 34 13.46 12.06 -20.58
CA VAL A 34 14.42 12.92 -19.88
C VAL A 34 15.57 12.01 -19.43
N ARG A 35 16.75 12.32 -19.95
CA ARG A 35 17.96 11.62 -19.51
C ARG A 35 18.47 12.29 -18.23
N GLU A 36 18.50 11.53 -17.16
CA GLU A 36 19.19 11.93 -15.94
C GLU A 36 20.67 11.53 -16.06
N ASP A 37 21.56 12.45 -15.71
CA ASP A 37 23.00 12.16 -15.69
C ASP A 37 23.29 11.11 -14.64
N ALA A 38 24.26 10.25 -14.94
CA ALA A 38 24.74 9.26 -13.97
C ALA A 38 25.33 9.97 -12.75
N ARG A 39 24.92 9.53 -11.57
CA ARG A 39 25.39 10.07 -10.31
C ARG A 39 25.62 8.95 -9.29
N ASP A 40 26.59 9.14 -8.42
CA ASP A 40 26.80 8.27 -7.29
C ASP A 40 25.81 8.59 -6.17
N ILE A 41 25.10 7.57 -5.70
CA ILE A 41 24.11 7.69 -4.62
C ILE A 41 24.67 6.97 -3.41
N ALA A 42 24.67 7.64 -2.26
CA ALA A 42 25.09 7.03 -1.01
C ALA A 42 24.17 5.87 -0.63
N VAL A 43 24.75 4.74 -0.29
CA VAL A 43 24.03 3.60 0.26
C VAL A 43 23.91 3.78 1.75
N TYR A 44 22.70 4.00 2.25
CA TYR A 44 22.46 4.18 3.68
C TYR A 44 22.32 2.87 4.43
N HIS A 45 21.75 1.86 3.78
CA HIS A 45 21.52 0.57 4.41
C HIS A 45 21.47 -0.54 3.37
N LYS A 46 21.77 -1.77 3.79
CA LYS A 46 21.63 -2.99 2.99
C LYS A 46 20.81 -3.97 3.79
N CYS A 47 19.86 -4.62 3.15
CA CYS A 47 18.98 -5.61 3.76
C CYS A 47 18.55 -6.63 2.71
N ASP A 48 17.94 -7.72 3.15
CA ASP A 48 17.39 -8.73 2.24
C ASP A 48 16.08 -8.25 1.62
N VAL A 49 15.25 -7.55 2.42
CA VAL A 49 13.93 -7.05 1.99
C VAL A 49 13.77 -5.59 2.40
N ALA A 50 13.59 -4.71 1.44
CA ALA A 50 13.22 -3.33 1.67
C ALA A 50 11.72 -3.14 1.44
N VAL A 51 10.99 -2.73 2.48
CA VAL A 51 9.56 -2.40 2.40
C VAL A 51 9.40 -0.90 2.41
N ILE A 52 8.80 -0.37 1.38
CA ILE A 52 8.60 1.08 1.23
C ILE A 52 7.15 1.43 1.51
N GLY A 53 6.94 2.13 2.61
CA GLY A 53 5.64 2.51 3.15
C GLY A 53 5.22 1.66 4.35
N GLY A 54 5.01 2.32 5.49
CA GLY A 54 4.63 1.71 6.77
C GLY A 54 3.13 1.71 7.04
N GLY A 55 2.29 1.68 6.01
CA GLY A 55 0.86 1.44 6.17
C GLY A 55 0.55 0.00 6.62
N PRO A 56 -0.73 -0.37 6.80
CA PRO A 56 -1.10 -1.71 7.28
C PRO A 56 -0.48 -2.85 6.45
N ALA A 57 -0.48 -2.69 5.12
CA ALA A 57 0.10 -3.68 4.22
C ALA A 57 1.63 -3.76 4.34
N GLY A 58 2.30 -2.60 4.45
CA GLY A 58 3.76 -2.56 4.62
C GLY A 58 4.20 -3.12 5.96
N CYS A 59 3.48 -2.82 7.02
CA CYS A 59 3.74 -3.41 8.34
C CYS A 59 3.57 -4.94 8.31
N ALA A 60 2.51 -5.43 7.68
CA ALA A 60 2.27 -6.86 7.53
C ALA A 60 3.35 -7.55 6.69
N ALA A 61 3.77 -6.91 5.59
CA ALA A 61 4.83 -7.43 4.73
C ALA A 61 6.18 -7.50 5.46
N ALA A 62 6.55 -6.42 6.15
CA ALA A 62 7.79 -6.36 6.91
C ALA A 62 7.80 -7.40 8.03
N TRP A 63 6.70 -7.51 8.76
CA TRP A 63 6.54 -8.50 9.81
C TRP A 63 6.65 -9.94 9.28
N ALA A 64 5.96 -10.24 8.17
CA ALA A 64 6.00 -11.57 7.58
C ALA A 64 7.40 -11.94 7.08
N ALA A 65 8.08 -11.01 6.43
CA ALA A 65 9.46 -11.21 5.97
C ALA A 65 10.43 -11.43 7.13
N ALA A 66 10.33 -10.62 8.18
CA ALA A 66 11.15 -10.78 9.39
C ALA A 66 10.87 -12.11 10.10
N LYS A 67 9.59 -12.51 10.18
CA LYS A 67 9.19 -13.81 10.73
C LYS A 67 9.74 -14.99 9.93
N ALA A 68 9.95 -14.80 8.63
CA ALA A 68 10.62 -15.77 7.76
C ALA A 68 12.15 -15.78 7.90
N GLY A 69 12.73 -14.91 8.71
CA GLY A 69 14.16 -14.83 8.99
C GLY A 69 14.96 -13.89 8.10
N ALA A 70 14.30 -13.09 7.28
CA ALA A 70 14.98 -12.09 6.45
C ALA A 70 15.42 -10.86 7.27
N ASP A 71 16.53 -10.25 6.87
CA ASP A 71 16.90 -8.90 7.31
C ASP A 71 16.03 -7.88 6.59
N VAL A 72 15.19 -7.17 7.35
CA VAL A 72 14.13 -6.32 6.78
C VAL A 72 14.31 -4.87 7.18
N THR A 73 14.27 -4.01 6.20
CA THR A 73 14.19 -2.56 6.40
C THR A 73 12.84 -2.04 5.96
N LEU A 74 12.10 -1.42 6.88
CA LEU A 74 10.86 -0.70 6.59
C LEU A 74 11.15 0.80 6.54
N VAL A 75 10.81 1.42 5.43
CA VAL A 75 10.97 2.86 5.21
C VAL A 75 9.60 3.53 5.21
N GLU A 76 9.37 4.45 6.14
CA GLU A 76 8.15 5.24 6.23
C GLU A 76 8.49 6.73 6.16
N ARG A 77 7.68 7.51 5.47
CA ARG A 77 7.86 8.95 5.34
C ARG A 77 7.32 9.75 6.52
N TYR A 78 6.38 9.20 7.25
CA TYR A 78 5.80 9.79 8.44
C TYR A 78 6.50 9.28 9.70
N ASN A 79 6.26 9.94 10.80
CA ASN A 79 6.84 9.60 12.09
C ASN A 79 6.09 8.48 12.85
N CYS A 80 5.14 7.85 12.20
CA CYS A 80 4.36 6.75 12.76
C CYS A 80 4.07 5.68 11.71
N LEU A 81 3.95 4.45 12.15
CA LEU A 81 3.51 3.32 11.35
C LEU A 81 1.97 3.18 11.42
N GLY A 82 1.41 2.35 10.56
CA GLY A 82 -0.01 2.03 10.53
C GLY A 82 -0.80 2.81 9.49
N GLY A 83 -0.23 3.86 8.89
CA GLY A 83 -0.84 4.63 7.80
C GLY A 83 -2.26 5.09 8.15
N LEU A 84 -3.26 4.61 7.39
CA LEU A 84 -4.67 4.98 7.59
C LEU A 84 -5.19 4.54 8.97
N SER A 85 -4.74 3.40 9.47
CA SER A 85 -5.20 2.86 10.76
C SER A 85 -4.75 3.68 11.96
N THR A 86 -3.70 4.48 11.81
CA THR A 86 -3.15 5.34 12.87
C THR A 86 -3.25 6.80 12.51
N GLY A 87 -2.44 7.28 11.55
CA GLY A 87 -2.45 8.66 11.10
C GLY A 87 -3.77 9.09 10.44
N GLY A 88 -4.54 8.16 9.91
CA GLY A 88 -5.88 8.40 9.37
C GLY A 88 -6.98 8.45 10.43
N LEU A 89 -6.65 8.34 11.71
CA LEU A 89 -7.58 8.43 12.86
C LEU A 89 -8.75 7.44 12.76
N VAL A 90 -8.48 6.21 12.33
CA VAL A 90 -9.49 5.16 12.35
C VAL A 90 -9.80 4.78 13.80
N MET A 91 -10.96 5.21 14.26
CA MET A 91 -11.44 5.01 15.65
C MET A 91 -12.06 3.64 15.87
N TRP A 92 -12.40 2.97 14.81
CA TRP A 92 -13.12 1.70 14.87
C TRP A 92 -12.60 0.74 13.81
N ILE A 93 -12.24 -0.46 14.26
CA ILE A 93 -11.99 -1.62 13.41
C ILE A 93 -13.13 -2.58 13.69
N ASP A 94 -13.90 -2.92 12.68
CA ASP A 94 -15.04 -3.82 12.82
C ASP A 94 -14.57 -5.22 13.24
N ARG A 95 -15.54 -6.05 13.63
CA ARG A 95 -15.25 -7.36 14.20
C ARG A 95 -14.41 -8.23 13.24
N MET A 96 -13.46 -8.93 13.81
CA MET A 96 -12.60 -9.88 13.08
C MET A 96 -13.20 -11.27 13.00
N THR A 97 -14.46 -11.42 13.42
CA THR A 97 -15.19 -12.68 13.46
C THR A 97 -16.46 -12.60 12.62
N ASP A 98 -16.90 -13.73 12.12
CA ASP A 98 -18.23 -13.88 11.54
C ASP A 98 -19.34 -13.82 12.60
N TRP A 99 -20.58 -13.97 12.17
CA TRP A 99 -21.74 -13.95 13.05
C TRP A 99 -21.83 -15.15 14.02
N HIS A 100 -21.03 -16.19 13.75
CA HIS A 100 -20.94 -17.38 14.58
C HIS A 100 -19.76 -17.35 15.54
N GLY A 101 -18.95 -16.27 15.51
CA GLY A 101 -17.78 -16.10 16.36
C GLY A 101 -16.51 -16.73 15.80
N ASN A 102 -16.52 -17.22 14.56
CA ASN A 102 -15.31 -17.75 13.94
C ASN A 102 -14.42 -16.60 13.46
N HIS A 103 -13.13 -16.69 13.73
CA HIS A 103 -12.18 -15.71 13.21
C HIS A 103 -12.05 -15.82 11.67
N VAL A 104 -12.41 -14.75 10.98
CA VAL A 104 -12.30 -14.63 9.51
C VAL A 104 -11.07 -13.83 9.08
N ILE A 105 -10.53 -13.01 9.98
CA ILE A 105 -9.29 -12.27 9.77
C ILE A 105 -8.14 -13.05 10.42
N GLN A 106 -7.09 -13.28 9.64
CA GLN A 106 -5.94 -14.11 10.03
C GLN A 106 -4.62 -13.35 9.81
N GLY A 107 -3.52 -13.98 10.18
CA GLY A 107 -2.17 -13.46 10.01
C GLY A 107 -1.86 -12.27 10.89
N PHE A 108 -1.17 -11.29 10.33
CA PHE A 108 -0.71 -10.09 11.06
C PHE A 108 -1.83 -9.42 11.85
N ALA A 109 -2.99 -9.20 11.23
CA ALA A 109 -4.10 -8.51 11.87
C ALA A 109 -4.73 -9.28 13.06
N ARG A 110 -4.44 -10.57 13.20
CA ARG A 110 -4.89 -11.37 14.35
C ARG A 110 -3.89 -11.36 15.49
N GLU A 111 -2.63 -11.17 15.19
CA GLU A 111 -1.55 -11.20 16.18
C GLU A 111 -1.35 -9.83 16.87
N PHE A 112 -1.91 -8.78 16.31
CA PHE A 112 -1.91 -7.39 16.78
C PHE A 112 -3.33 -6.90 17.10
#